data_74a2e4f2a3ab4696f7849d73452577b9
#
_entry.id   74a2e4f2a3ab4696f7849d73452577b9
#
_cell.length_a   1.000
_cell.length_b   1.000
_cell.length_c   1.000
_cell.angle_alpha   90.00
_cell.angle_beta   90.00
_cell.angle_gamma   90.00
#
_symmetry.space_group_name_H-M   'P 1'
#
loop_
_entity.id
_entity.type
_entity.pdbx_description
1 polymer ?
#
loop_
_entity_poly.entity_id
_entity_poly.type
_entity_poly.pdbx_seq_one_letter_code
_entity_poly.pdbx_strand_id
1 'polypeptide(L)'
;RTWAFLASATIGLSGVAGVPAAFAAETNSHVSASEVTAASEQSLQDVTVNWGLKKSFRSYINGPFSQGSQELTGVTTNEDGSYHFTAAEGTVANGEYSVTFTGSSIHYTAHHGLLEVIISDLSVTIKDGVGTVRANVQSRPYNGNTTPNDLVETKNMTIGTFNASGLKVEGNTITLPSVDEE
;
A
#
# COMPACT_ATOMS: atom_id res chain seq x y z
N ARG A 1 15.16 -10.13 16.57
CA ARG A 1 14.80 -11.43 15.96
C ARG A 1 14.44 -11.17 14.52
N THR A 2 15.31 -11.57 13.62
CA THR A 2 15.23 -11.41 12.18
C THR A 2 14.20 -12.41 11.63
N TRP A 3 13.17 -11.90 10.98
CA TRP A 3 12.26 -12.74 10.21
C TRP A 3 12.71 -12.70 8.76
N ALA A 4 13.34 -13.78 8.32
CA ALA A 4 13.66 -14.02 6.93
C ALA A 4 12.48 -14.75 6.29
N PHE A 5 11.80 -14.13 5.35
CA PHE A 5 10.90 -14.83 4.45
C PHE A 5 11.74 -15.44 3.33
N LEU A 6 12.04 -16.72 3.44
CA LEU A 6 12.64 -17.54 2.41
C LEU A 6 11.50 -18.03 1.50
N ALA A 7 11.31 -17.39 0.36
CA ALA A 7 10.61 -17.99 -0.74
C ALA A 7 11.61 -18.83 -1.54
N SER A 8 11.63 -20.15 -1.31
CA SER A 8 12.40 -21.10 -2.11
C SER A 8 11.65 -21.40 -3.40
N ALA A 9 12.07 -20.79 -4.50
CA ALA A 9 11.68 -21.22 -5.83
C ALA A 9 12.63 -22.32 -6.28
N THR A 10 12.20 -23.57 -6.23
CA THR A 10 12.91 -24.73 -6.81
C THR A 10 12.60 -24.78 -8.30
N ILE A 11 13.55 -24.37 -9.12
CA ILE A 11 13.51 -24.64 -10.57
C ILE A 11 14.17 -25.98 -10.80
N GLY A 12 13.37 -26.99 -11.14
CA GLY A 12 13.85 -28.27 -11.60
C GLY A 12 14.38 -28.19 -13.03
N LEU A 13 15.66 -28.42 -13.20
CA LEU A 13 16.27 -28.62 -14.51
C LEU A 13 16.48 -30.11 -14.72
N SER A 14 15.71 -30.70 -15.64
CA SER A 14 15.92 -32.08 -16.13
C SER A 14 16.96 -32.07 -17.21
N GLY A 15 17.93 -32.97 -17.07
CA GLY A 15 19.14 -33.05 -17.87
C GLY A 15 19.02 -33.49 -19.30
N VAL A 16 20.14 -33.35 -20.03
CA VAL A 16 20.61 -34.28 -21.05
C VAL A 16 22.13 -34.31 -21.02
N ALA A 17 22.65 -35.53 -21.05
CA ALA A 17 24.05 -35.86 -21.05
C ALA A 17 24.72 -35.69 -22.42
N GLY A 18 26.02 -35.44 -22.41
CA GLY A 18 26.87 -35.55 -23.60
C GLY A 18 28.26 -34.96 -23.38
N VAL A 19 29.24 -35.80 -23.08
CA VAL A 19 30.70 -35.53 -23.16
C VAL A 19 31.21 -35.92 -24.56
N PRO A 20 32.41 -35.52 -25.12
CA PRO A 20 33.67 -35.34 -24.40
C PRO A 20 34.68 -34.25 -24.90
N ALA A 21 35.64 -33.99 -24.03
CA ALA A 21 37.10 -33.83 -24.25
C ALA A 21 37.72 -32.60 -24.97
N ALA A 22 38.54 -31.93 -24.17
CA ALA A 22 39.89 -31.42 -24.39
C ALA A 22 40.13 -30.26 -25.38
N PHE A 23 40.63 -29.16 -24.86
CA PHE A 23 42.02 -28.69 -25.09
C PHE A 23 42.27 -27.43 -24.23
N ALA A 24 43.43 -27.38 -23.62
CA ALA A 24 43.93 -26.28 -22.85
C ALA A 24 44.29 -25.08 -23.75
N ALA A 25 43.96 -23.88 -23.28
CA ALA A 25 44.69 -22.66 -23.59
C ALA A 25 44.50 -21.66 -22.44
N GLU A 26 45.56 -21.38 -21.73
CA GLU A 26 45.66 -20.28 -20.75
C GLU A 26 45.56 -18.96 -21.53
N THR A 27 44.55 -18.17 -21.19
CA THR A 27 44.59 -16.74 -21.47
C THR A 27 44.04 -16.00 -20.24
N ASN A 28 44.92 -15.19 -19.66
CA ASN A 28 44.58 -14.18 -18.67
C ASN A 28 43.38 -13.37 -19.13
N SER A 29 42.25 -13.60 -18.48
CA SER A 29 41.11 -12.73 -18.60
C SER A 29 40.91 -12.05 -17.26
N HIS A 30 41.15 -10.75 -17.24
CA HIS A 30 40.70 -9.86 -16.23
C HIS A 30 39.23 -10.14 -15.92
N VAL A 31 38.99 -10.69 -14.75
CA VAL A 31 37.62 -10.78 -14.21
C VAL A 31 37.23 -9.38 -13.83
N SER A 32 36.50 -8.70 -14.68
CA SER A 32 35.73 -7.53 -14.29
C SER A 32 34.65 -8.00 -13.32
N ALA A 33 34.94 -7.81 -12.05
CA ALA A 33 33.94 -7.86 -11.02
C ALA A 33 33.01 -6.65 -11.20
N SER A 34 31.85 -6.84 -11.77
CA SER A 34 30.71 -5.95 -11.68
C SER A 34 29.45 -6.64 -12.21
N GLU A 35 29.12 -7.80 -11.68
CA GLU A 35 27.73 -8.18 -11.62
C GLU A 35 27.15 -7.58 -10.33
N VAL A 36 26.77 -6.30 -10.41
CA VAL A 36 25.74 -5.77 -9.54
C VAL A 36 24.48 -6.53 -9.93
N THR A 37 24.18 -7.57 -9.19
CA THR A 37 22.89 -8.25 -9.26
C THR A 37 21.86 -7.18 -8.92
N ALA A 38 21.25 -6.58 -9.93
CA ALA A 38 20.08 -5.75 -9.74
C ALA A 38 19.08 -6.64 -9.01
N ALA A 39 18.71 -6.26 -7.80
CA ALA A 39 17.68 -6.96 -7.05
C ALA A 39 16.44 -6.99 -7.95
N SER A 40 16.03 -8.21 -8.34
CA SER A 40 14.92 -8.39 -9.27
C SER A 40 13.66 -7.83 -8.62
N GLU A 41 13.04 -6.87 -9.28
CA GLU A 41 11.72 -6.40 -8.92
C GLU A 41 10.72 -7.53 -9.12
N GLN A 42 9.96 -7.83 -8.07
CA GLN A 42 8.90 -8.83 -8.09
C GLN A 42 7.56 -8.11 -8.08
N SER A 43 6.70 -8.39 -9.05
CA SER A 43 5.33 -7.87 -9.05
C SER A 43 4.44 -8.66 -8.09
N LEU A 44 3.57 -7.95 -7.38
CA LEU A 44 2.51 -8.48 -6.54
C LEU A 44 1.18 -8.33 -7.26
N GLN A 45 0.34 -9.36 -7.20
CA GLN A 45 -0.98 -9.38 -7.81
C GLN A 45 -2.04 -9.61 -6.75
N ASP A 46 -3.23 -9.05 -6.96
CA ASP A 46 -4.42 -9.24 -6.13
C ASP A 46 -4.20 -8.92 -4.64
N VAL A 47 -3.34 -7.96 -4.36
CA VAL A 47 -3.13 -7.51 -2.98
C VAL A 47 -4.34 -6.73 -2.51
N THR A 48 -4.79 -7.03 -1.31
CA THR A 48 -5.86 -6.29 -0.65
C THR A 48 -5.37 -5.68 0.65
N VAL A 49 -5.96 -4.56 1.05
CA VAL A 49 -5.61 -3.87 2.29
C VAL A 49 -6.88 -3.58 3.08
N ASN A 50 -6.89 -3.98 4.35
CA ASN A 50 -7.86 -3.49 5.32
C ASN A 50 -7.27 -2.32 6.09
N TRP A 51 -7.98 -1.20 6.10
CA TRP A 51 -7.55 0.00 6.80
C TRP A 51 -8.70 0.75 7.44
N GLY A 52 -8.57 1.01 8.74
CA GLY A 52 -9.60 1.67 9.52
C GLY A 52 -9.66 3.18 9.34
N LEU A 53 -8.70 3.81 8.67
CA LEU A 53 -8.55 5.26 8.73
C LEU A 53 -8.52 5.67 10.22
N LYS A 54 -9.03 6.81 10.59
CA LYS A 54 -9.22 7.21 11.99
C LYS A 54 -10.63 6.85 12.46
N LYS A 55 -10.75 5.92 13.39
CA LYS A 55 -12.06 5.44 13.91
C LYS A 55 -12.93 6.58 14.42
N SER A 56 -12.33 7.52 15.17
CA SER A 56 -13.05 8.69 15.69
C SER A 56 -13.63 9.58 14.59
N PHE A 57 -12.92 9.71 13.45
CA PHE A 57 -13.42 10.44 12.28
C PHE A 57 -14.60 9.71 11.63
N ARG A 58 -14.51 8.39 11.44
CA ARG A 58 -15.62 7.59 10.92
C ARG A 58 -16.85 7.66 11.82
N SER A 59 -16.64 7.56 13.13
CA SER A 59 -17.72 7.69 14.12
C SER A 59 -18.34 9.07 14.11
N TYR A 60 -17.55 10.12 13.90
CA TYR A 60 -18.04 11.48 13.76
C TYR A 60 -18.91 11.64 12.51
N ILE A 61 -18.42 11.21 11.34
CA ILE A 61 -19.17 11.29 10.07
C ILE A 61 -20.51 10.54 10.16
N ASN A 62 -20.51 9.35 10.78
CA ASN A 62 -21.71 8.52 10.93
C ASN A 62 -22.58 8.92 12.13
N GLY A 63 -22.15 9.92 12.89
CA GLY A 63 -22.85 10.38 14.09
C GLY A 63 -24.07 11.27 13.78
N PRO A 64 -25.00 11.40 14.73
CA PRO A 64 -26.27 12.14 14.50
C PRO A 64 -26.08 13.65 14.33
N PHE A 65 -24.96 14.20 14.81
CA PHE A 65 -24.68 15.64 14.76
C PHE A 65 -24.05 16.11 13.46
N SER A 66 -23.33 15.23 12.78
CA SER A 66 -22.63 15.58 11.54
C SER A 66 -23.57 15.58 10.34
N GLN A 67 -24.64 14.78 10.37
CA GLN A 67 -25.51 14.49 9.23
C GLN A 67 -24.66 14.11 8.00
N GLY A 68 -23.65 13.29 8.27
CA GLY A 68 -22.66 12.92 7.27
C GLY A 68 -23.06 11.72 6.46
N SER A 69 -22.41 11.57 5.33
CA SER A 69 -22.48 10.41 4.44
C SER A 69 -21.13 10.07 3.89
N GLN A 70 -21.02 8.86 3.36
CA GLN A 70 -19.84 8.41 2.62
C GLN A 70 -20.26 7.71 1.33
N GLU A 71 -19.47 7.93 0.29
CA GLU A 71 -19.55 7.22 -0.98
C GLU A 71 -18.23 6.50 -1.24
N LEU A 72 -18.30 5.26 -1.68
CA LEU A 72 -17.14 4.39 -1.88
C LEU A 72 -17.02 3.99 -3.35
N THR A 73 -15.81 4.06 -3.91
CA THR A 73 -15.49 3.58 -5.25
C THR A 73 -14.28 2.66 -5.15
N GLY A 74 -14.39 1.42 -5.65
CA GLY A 74 -13.29 0.44 -5.57
C GLY A 74 -12.92 0.04 -4.13
N VAL A 75 -13.79 0.30 -3.16
CA VAL A 75 -13.59 0.05 -1.73
C VAL A 75 -14.90 -0.47 -1.16
N THR A 76 -14.82 -1.39 -0.22
CA THR A 76 -15.98 -1.88 0.55
C THR A 76 -15.78 -1.66 2.04
N THR A 77 -16.84 -1.81 2.83
CA THR A 77 -16.77 -1.67 4.28
C THR A 77 -16.81 -3.05 4.93
N ASN A 78 -15.90 -3.29 5.87
CA ASN A 78 -15.90 -4.48 6.73
C ASN A 78 -16.95 -4.35 7.85
N GLU A 79 -17.22 -5.44 8.57
CA GLU A 79 -18.19 -5.49 9.67
C GLU A 79 -17.82 -4.54 10.83
N ASP A 80 -16.53 -4.30 11.07
CA ASP A 80 -16.01 -3.37 12.07
C ASP A 80 -16.04 -1.90 11.60
N GLY A 81 -16.54 -1.66 10.39
CA GLY A 81 -16.61 -0.36 9.76
C GLY A 81 -15.27 0.12 9.16
N SER A 82 -14.21 -0.70 9.17
CA SER A 82 -12.99 -0.41 8.43
C SER A 82 -13.22 -0.59 6.93
N TYR A 83 -12.28 -0.13 6.11
CA TYR A 83 -12.35 -0.21 4.66
C TYR A 83 -11.51 -1.35 4.12
N HIS A 84 -12.05 -2.03 3.11
CA HIS A 84 -11.37 -3.08 2.37
C HIS A 84 -11.11 -2.59 0.95
N PHE A 85 -9.82 -2.40 0.64
CA PHE A 85 -9.33 -2.00 -0.68
C PHE A 85 -8.92 -3.24 -1.46
N THR A 86 -9.31 -3.32 -2.72
CA THR A 86 -9.07 -4.49 -3.59
C THR A 86 -8.39 -4.08 -4.88
N ALA A 87 -7.89 -5.09 -5.60
CA ALA A 87 -7.32 -4.94 -6.94
C ALA A 87 -6.09 -4.04 -7.02
N ALA A 88 -5.20 -4.17 -6.05
CA ALA A 88 -3.93 -3.48 -6.12
C ALA A 88 -2.93 -4.21 -7.01
N GLU A 89 -2.19 -3.42 -7.73
CA GLU A 89 -0.88 -3.80 -8.26
C GLU A 89 0.20 -3.35 -7.29
N GLY A 90 1.21 -4.17 -7.09
CA GLY A 90 2.29 -3.87 -6.19
C GLY A 90 3.61 -4.42 -6.66
N THR A 91 4.67 -3.98 -6.02
CA THR A 91 6.04 -4.41 -6.28
C THR A 91 6.80 -4.67 -4.99
N VAL A 92 7.75 -5.60 -5.07
CA VAL A 92 8.77 -5.79 -4.04
C VAL A 92 10.12 -5.60 -4.72
N ALA A 93 10.87 -4.60 -4.29
CA ALA A 93 12.20 -4.33 -4.79
C ALA A 93 13.10 -3.82 -3.65
N ASN A 94 14.31 -4.35 -3.53
CA ASN A 94 15.30 -3.90 -2.54
C ASN A 94 14.78 -3.87 -1.08
N GLY A 95 13.89 -4.80 -0.72
CA GLY A 95 13.28 -4.84 0.62
C GLY A 95 12.17 -3.82 0.86
N GLU A 96 11.77 -3.08 -0.16
CA GLU A 96 10.62 -2.19 -0.15
C GLU A 96 9.42 -2.86 -0.80
N TYR A 97 8.28 -2.82 -0.11
CA TYR A 97 6.97 -3.22 -0.62
C TYR A 97 6.19 -1.97 -0.98
N SER A 98 5.64 -1.93 -2.18
CA SER A 98 4.80 -0.83 -2.63
C SER A 98 3.53 -1.37 -3.27
N VAL A 99 2.38 -0.88 -2.84
CA VAL A 99 1.05 -1.29 -3.33
C VAL A 99 0.22 -0.05 -3.58
N THR A 100 -0.45 0.03 -4.73
CA THR A 100 -1.30 1.17 -5.10
C THR A 100 -2.68 0.70 -5.55
N PHE A 101 -3.72 1.37 -5.06
CA PHE A 101 -5.12 1.11 -5.35
C PHE A 101 -5.67 2.20 -6.27
N THR A 102 -5.24 2.18 -7.52
CA THR A 102 -5.63 3.17 -8.53
C THR A 102 -7.14 3.13 -8.78
N GLY A 103 -7.78 4.31 -8.77
CA GLY A 103 -9.22 4.46 -8.96
C GLY A 103 -10.06 4.15 -7.71
N SER A 104 -9.43 3.83 -6.57
CA SER A 104 -10.14 3.73 -5.30
C SER A 104 -10.44 5.12 -4.75
N SER A 105 -11.60 5.30 -4.12
CA SER A 105 -11.89 6.52 -3.38
C SER A 105 -12.90 6.32 -2.24
N ILE A 106 -12.75 7.16 -1.23
CA ILE A 106 -13.71 7.36 -0.15
C ILE A 106 -14.05 8.85 -0.12
N HIS A 107 -15.31 9.17 -0.36
CA HIS A 107 -15.81 10.54 -0.37
C HIS A 107 -16.72 10.76 0.83
N TYR A 108 -16.33 11.62 1.72
CA TYR A 108 -17.08 12.01 2.91
C TYR A 108 -17.70 13.39 2.72
N THR A 109 -18.96 13.51 3.12
CA THR A 109 -19.64 14.80 3.22
C THR A 109 -20.33 14.92 4.59
N ALA A 110 -20.36 16.11 5.18
CA ALA A 110 -21.09 16.39 6.40
C ALA A 110 -21.48 17.87 6.51
N HIS A 111 -22.33 18.18 7.48
CA HIS A 111 -22.79 19.55 7.75
C HIS A 111 -23.32 20.28 6.50
N HIS A 112 -24.16 19.59 5.72
CA HIS A 112 -24.74 20.15 4.48
C HIS A 112 -23.67 20.60 3.46
N GLY A 113 -22.57 19.86 3.36
CA GLY A 113 -21.48 20.13 2.41
C GLY A 113 -20.41 21.11 2.91
N LEU A 114 -20.49 21.62 4.14
CA LEU A 114 -19.42 22.43 4.74
C LEU A 114 -18.17 21.60 5.02
N LEU A 115 -18.33 20.32 5.37
CA LEU A 115 -17.24 19.35 5.42
C LEU A 115 -17.33 18.46 4.19
N GLU A 116 -16.25 18.43 3.45
CA GLU A 116 -16.08 17.51 2.31
C GLU A 116 -14.63 17.07 2.24
N VAL A 117 -14.42 15.76 2.22
CA VAL A 117 -13.09 15.13 2.13
C VAL A 117 -13.18 13.97 1.16
N ILE A 118 -12.31 13.97 0.16
CA ILE A 118 -12.15 12.87 -0.78
C ILE A 118 -10.74 12.33 -0.62
N ILE A 119 -10.63 11.04 -0.34
CA ILE A 119 -9.36 10.31 -0.26
C ILE A 119 -9.36 9.33 -1.42
N SER A 120 -8.42 9.45 -2.34
CA SER A 120 -8.36 8.62 -3.55
C SER A 120 -6.96 8.08 -3.83
N ASP A 121 -6.90 7.04 -4.64
CA ASP A 121 -5.65 6.41 -5.09
C ASP A 121 -4.73 6.06 -3.92
N LEU A 122 -5.27 5.34 -2.94
CA LEU A 122 -4.50 4.91 -1.76
C LEU A 122 -3.27 4.14 -2.19
N SER A 123 -2.14 4.44 -1.57
CA SER A 123 -0.91 3.66 -1.69
C SER A 123 -0.31 3.35 -0.32
N VAL A 124 0.28 2.18 -0.21
CA VAL A 124 0.97 1.71 0.99
C VAL A 124 2.38 1.31 0.61
N THR A 125 3.37 1.88 1.27
CA THR A 125 4.76 1.47 1.15
C THR A 125 5.28 0.97 2.49
N ILE A 126 6.07 -0.10 2.48
CA ILE A 126 6.72 -0.65 3.67
C ILE A 126 8.21 -0.75 3.38
N LYS A 127 9.00 -0.06 4.17
CA LYS A 127 10.46 -0.04 4.05
C LYS A 127 11.09 0.04 5.44
N ASP A 128 12.13 -0.74 5.67
CA ASP A 128 12.92 -0.72 6.92
C ASP A 128 12.04 -0.81 8.20
N GLY A 129 10.96 -1.59 8.14
CA GLY A 129 10.05 -1.77 9.27
C GLY A 129 9.05 -0.62 9.48
N VAL A 130 9.04 0.37 8.60
CA VAL A 130 8.08 1.49 8.64
C VAL A 130 7.12 1.38 7.47
N GLY A 131 5.84 1.42 7.77
CA GLY A 131 4.78 1.55 6.78
C GLY A 131 4.34 3.01 6.62
N THR A 132 4.07 3.41 5.39
CA THR A 132 3.57 4.74 5.05
C THR A 132 2.33 4.60 4.17
N VAL A 133 1.26 5.26 4.56
CA VAL A 133 0.02 5.36 3.77
C VAL A 133 -0.04 6.73 3.13
N ARG A 134 -0.25 6.76 1.81
CA ARG A 134 -0.41 7.98 1.04
C ARG A 134 -1.68 7.92 0.21
N ALA A 135 -2.20 9.10 -0.13
CA ALA A 135 -3.35 9.22 -1.02
C ALA A 135 -3.36 10.61 -1.67
N ASN A 136 -4.16 10.75 -2.71
CA ASN A 136 -4.60 12.06 -3.16
C ASN A 136 -5.76 12.49 -2.25
N VAL A 137 -5.66 13.68 -1.68
CA VAL A 137 -6.67 14.20 -0.75
C VAL A 137 -7.22 15.50 -1.30
N GLN A 138 -8.54 15.57 -1.45
CA GLN A 138 -9.24 16.82 -1.66
C GLN A 138 -10.03 17.13 -0.40
N SER A 139 -9.93 18.32 0.09
CA SER A 139 -10.68 18.74 1.27
C SER A 139 -11.15 20.18 1.15
N ARG A 140 -12.25 20.47 1.81
CA ARG A 140 -12.84 21.80 1.88
C ARG A 140 -12.35 22.48 3.17
N PRO A 141 -11.50 23.53 3.09
CA PRO A 141 -11.04 24.23 4.27
C PRO A 141 -12.23 24.90 4.98
N TYR A 142 -12.29 24.75 6.30
CA TYR A 142 -13.28 25.45 7.12
C TYR A 142 -12.79 26.87 7.41
N ASN A 143 -13.61 27.86 7.08
CA ASN A 143 -13.30 29.30 7.23
C ASN A 143 -14.18 30.01 8.25
N GLY A 144 -14.99 29.25 9.02
CA GLY A 144 -15.95 29.81 9.97
C GLY A 144 -17.27 30.30 9.35
N ASN A 145 -17.41 30.21 8.03
CA ASN A 145 -18.62 30.63 7.31
C ASN A 145 -19.61 29.47 7.13
N THR A 146 -20.84 29.80 6.80
CA THR A 146 -21.91 28.84 6.47
C THR A 146 -21.94 28.50 4.97
N THR A 147 -21.11 29.14 4.17
CA THR A 147 -20.95 28.86 2.74
C THR A 147 -19.73 28.00 2.51
N PRO A 148 -19.85 26.88 1.81
CA PRO A 148 -18.72 26.02 1.51
C PRO A 148 -17.65 26.73 0.69
N ASN A 149 -16.38 26.54 1.02
CA ASN A 149 -15.24 26.93 0.20
C ASN A 149 -15.03 25.95 -0.97
N ASP A 150 -14.15 26.29 -1.90
CA ASP A 150 -13.70 25.37 -2.92
C ASP A 150 -12.89 24.22 -2.32
N LEU A 151 -12.91 23.07 -2.98
CA LEU A 151 -12.05 21.95 -2.66
C LEU A 151 -10.60 22.28 -3.00
N VAL A 152 -9.70 21.96 -2.08
CA VAL A 152 -8.25 22.05 -2.25
C VAL A 152 -7.67 20.65 -2.38
N GLU A 153 -6.95 20.37 -3.46
CA GLU A 153 -6.32 19.09 -3.71
C GLU A 153 -4.86 19.10 -3.25
N THR A 154 -4.45 18.02 -2.57
CA THR A 154 -3.05 17.68 -2.28
C THR A 154 -2.79 16.27 -2.78
N LYS A 155 -1.94 16.13 -3.79
CA LYS A 155 -1.56 14.83 -4.36
C LYS A 155 -0.49 14.15 -3.54
N ASN A 156 -0.56 12.82 -3.48
CA ASN A 156 0.43 11.97 -2.82
C ASN A 156 0.75 12.40 -1.39
N MET A 157 -0.29 12.82 -0.66
CA MET A 157 -0.19 13.25 0.73
C MET A 157 0.06 12.04 1.63
N THR A 158 1.03 12.13 2.54
CA THR A 158 1.16 11.15 3.62
C THR A 158 0.03 11.36 4.62
N ILE A 159 -0.85 10.36 4.74
CA ILE A 159 -2.02 10.40 5.62
C ILE A 159 -1.87 9.50 6.85
N GLY A 160 -0.81 8.71 6.90
CA GLY A 160 -0.50 7.89 8.06
C GLY A 160 0.85 7.19 7.93
N THR A 161 1.42 6.87 9.08
CA THR A 161 2.59 5.99 9.20
C THR A 161 2.32 4.97 10.29
N PHE A 162 2.92 3.79 10.19
CA PHE A 162 2.75 2.73 11.17
C PHE A 162 4.01 1.88 11.28
N ASN A 163 4.16 1.18 12.40
CA ASN A 163 5.22 0.19 12.56
C ASN A 163 4.78 -1.10 11.84
N ALA A 164 5.59 -1.56 10.89
CA ALA A 164 5.26 -2.74 10.09
C ALA A 164 5.20 -4.05 10.91
N SER A 165 5.73 -4.08 12.13
CA SER A 165 5.57 -5.21 13.04
C SER A 165 4.12 -5.43 13.50
N GLY A 166 3.27 -4.40 13.39
CA GLY A 166 1.83 -4.47 13.68
C GLY A 166 0.97 -4.98 12.52
N LEU A 167 1.56 -5.29 11.38
CA LEU A 167 0.83 -5.80 10.24
C LEU A 167 0.29 -7.20 10.50
N LYS A 168 -0.97 -7.42 10.12
CA LYS A 168 -1.54 -8.75 9.96
C LYS A 168 -1.61 -9.06 8.47
N VAL A 169 -1.03 -10.18 8.08
CA VAL A 169 -1.02 -10.65 6.69
C VAL A 169 -1.68 -12.02 6.64
N GLU A 170 -2.78 -12.13 5.92
CA GLU A 170 -3.53 -13.37 5.71
C GLU A 170 -3.70 -13.59 4.21
N GLY A 171 -2.95 -14.52 3.63
CA GLY A 171 -2.90 -14.70 2.17
C GLY A 171 -2.39 -13.44 1.49
N ASN A 172 -3.21 -12.86 0.61
CA ASN A 172 -2.89 -11.61 -0.10
C ASN A 172 -3.47 -10.37 0.60
N THR A 173 -4.07 -10.53 1.78
CA THR A 173 -4.69 -9.42 2.52
C THR A 173 -3.76 -8.90 3.59
N ILE A 174 -3.53 -7.60 3.57
CA ILE A 174 -2.77 -6.87 4.57
C ILE A 174 -3.74 -6.06 5.42
N THR A 175 -3.72 -6.25 6.74
CA THR A 175 -4.50 -5.42 7.65
C THR A 175 -3.57 -4.44 8.34
N LEU A 176 -3.79 -3.15 8.08
CA LEU A 176 -3.02 -2.08 8.71
C LEU A 176 -3.48 -1.88 10.16
N PRO A 177 -2.55 -1.52 11.06
CA PRO A 177 -2.93 -1.16 12.42
C PRO A 177 -3.87 0.05 12.43
N SER A 178 -4.78 0.08 13.38
CA SER A 178 -5.67 1.25 13.60
C SER A 178 -4.86 2.44 14.13
N VAL A 179 -5.19 3.63 13.65
CA VAL A 179 -4.53 4.87 14.11
C VAL A 179 -5.03 5.31 15.50
N ASP A 180 -6.10 4.71 16.00
CA ASP A 180 -6.72 5.05 17.29
C ASP A 180 -6.25 4.19 18.49
N GLU A 181 -5.25 3.33 18.29
CA GLU A 181 -4.73 2.43 19.35
C GLU A 181 -3.45 2.95 20.03
N GLU A 182 -3.17 4.26 19.98
CA GLU A 182 -2.15 4.89 20.81
C GLU A 182 -2.77 5.65 21.99
#